data_b99904c15cfba137d9914b0d867a2725
#
_entry.id   b99904c15cfba137d9914b0d867a2725
#
_cell.length_a   1.000
_cell.length_b   1.000
_cell.length_c   1.000
_cell.angle_alpha   90.00
_cell.angle_beta   90.00
_cell.angle_gamma   90.00
#
_symmetry.space_group_name_H-M   'P 1'
#
loop_
_entity.id
_entity.type
_entity.pdbx_description
1 polymer ?
#
loop_
_entity_poly.entity_id
_entity_poly.type
_entity_poly.pdbx_seq_one_letter_code
_entity_poly.pdbx_strand_id
1 'polypeptide(L)'
;MGAMGGKALGALVGALLLAGSAHAASEPAIAKAVDVRPEATGLLDGATIVLSAEDDLYEGQKITTGAQGQVQIVFADDTHMVVGPGSSLVIEKYLMRNGGTASQFAVSALGGTFRFITGKSAKTAYKIDTPTGTIGVRGTKFDFTVNKRKTKIILFDGEVTFCSDSGGCKPVKGKCAVGDADASDTNVTKQGNADDFIYVKSQRSLNNSFKVSGAGACGSKPQETTTKKQEAKPDKGPDKPPAKPDPVPDPLPDPLPE
;
A
#
# COMPACT_ATOMS: atom_id res chain seq x y z
N MET A 1 102.01 -16.06 19.06
CA MET A 1 101.05 -16.93 19.76
C MET A 1 99.67 -16.28 19.67
N GLY A 2 98.90 -16.75 18.89
CA GLY A 2 97.74 -16.49 18.15
C GLY A 2 96.46 -16.32 18.94
N ALA A 3 95.67 -15.35 18.58
CA ALA A 3 94.28 -15.27 18.98
C ALA A 3 93.44 -15.01 17.76
N MET A 4 92.62 -15.98 17.40
CA MET A 4 91.68 -15.95 16.30
C MET A 4 90.44 -15.18 16.68
N GLY A 5 90.13 -14.15 15.92
CA GLY A 5 88.90 -13.38 16.03
C GLY A 5 87.76 -14.07 15.27
N GLY A 6 86.72 -14.43 15.94
CA GLY A 6 85.44 -14.91 15.32
C GLY A 6 84.52 -13.73 14.93
N LYS A 7 84.21 -13.67 13.64
CA LYS A 7 83.16 -12.74 13.11
C LYS A 7 81.79 -13.38 13.28
N ALA A 8 80.95 -12.77 14.11
CA ALA A 8 79.55 -13.10 14.22
C ALA A 8 78.77 -12.45 13.04
N LEU A 9 78.18 -13.27 12.21
CA LEU A 9 77.30 -12.82 11.09
C LEU A 9 75.85 -12.71 11.65
N GLY A 10 75.37 -11.49 11.87
CA GLY A 10 74.00 -11.23 12.31
C GLY A 10 73.05 -11.31 11.11
N ALA A 11 72.20 -12.34 11.09
CA ALA A 11 71.11 -12.45 10.10
C ALA A 11 69.92 -11.56 10.54
N LEU A 12 69.67 -10.48 9.78
CA LEU A 12 68.48 -9.69 9.89
C LEU A 12 67.33 -10.42 9.16
N VAL A 13 66.43 -11.03 9.93
CA VAL A 13 65.16 -11.58 9.40
C VAL A 13 64.16 -10.42 9.31
N GLY A 14 63.99 -9.89 8.09
CA GLY A 14 62.97 -8.91 7.78
C GLY A 14 61.57 -9.55 7.80
N ALA A 15 60.76 -9.29 8.82
CA ALA A 15 59.36 -9.66 8.86
C ALA A 15 58.57 -8.78 7.89
N LEU A 16 58.19 -9.30 6.75
CA LEU A 16 57.31 -8.64 5.78
C LEU A 16 55.87 -8.76 6.29
N LEU A 17 55.34 -7.69 6.91
CA LEU A 17 53.93 -7.55 7.28
C LEU A 17 53.10 -7.40 6.02
N LEU A 18 52.48 -8.47 5.56
CA LEU A 18 51.42 -8.45 4.57
C LEU A 18 50.18 -7.81 5.22
N ALA A 19 50.02 -6.52 5.05
CA ALA A 19 48.76 -5.81 5.34
C ALA A 19 47.73 -6.30 4.32
N GLY A 20 46.98 -7.34 4.67
CA GLY A 20 45.81 -7.78 3.91
C GLY A 20 44.77 -6.69 3.95
N SER A 21 44.51 -6.02 2.81
CA SER A 21 43.36 -5.14 2.63
C SER A 21 42.11 -6.00 2.76
N ALA A 22 41.43 -5.92 3.93
CA ALA A 22 40.10 -6.46 4.09
C ALA A 22 39.19 -5.67 3.14
N HIS A 23 38.85 -6.23 2.00
CA HIS A 23 37.76 -5.74 1.17
C HIS A 23 36.50 -6.00 1.98
N ALA A 24 35.91 -4.94 2.54
CA ALA A 24 34.55 -5.00 3.04
C ALA A 24 33.67 -5.37 1.81
N ALA A 25 33.09 -6.56 1.84
CA ALA A 25 32.10 -6.94 0.82
C ALA A 25 30.96 -5.94 0.93
N SER A 26 30.77 -5.11 -0.09
CA SER A 26 29.61 -4.23 -0.16
C SER A 26 28.35 -5.11 -0.21
N GLU A 27 27.39 -4.83 0.66
CA GLU A 27 26.11 -5.53 0.60
C GLU A 27 25.47 -5.36 -0.77
N PRO A 28 24.84 -6.42 -1.32
CA PRO A 28 24.21 -6.32 -2.63
C PRO A 28 23.01 -5.35 -2.59
N ALA A 29 22.89 -4.53 -3.61
CA ALA A 29 21.70 -3.71 -3.80
C ALA A 29 20.46 -4.60 -3.95
N ILE A 30 19.40 -4.27 -3.25
CA ILE A 30 18.14 -5.03 -3.23
C ILE A 30 17.00 -4.32 -3.95
N ALA A 31 17.16 -3.02 -4.22
CA ALA A 31 16.19 -2.20 -4.93
C ALA A 31 16.89 -1.00 -5.59
N LYS A 32 16.13 -0.31 -6.44
CA LYS A 32 16.53 0.98 -7.05
C LYS A 32 15.47 2.05 -6.81
N ALA A 33 15.92 3.27 -6.54
CA ALA A 33 15.10 4.47 -6.60
C ALA A 33 14.98 4.89 -8.08
N VAL A 34 13.87 4.58 -8.74
CA VAL A 34 13.71 4.85 -10.19
C VAL A 34 13.15 6.24 -10.51
N ASP A 35 12.63 6.91 -9.52
CA ASP A 35 12.22 8.33 -9.59
C ASP A 35 12.30 8.93 -8.19
N VAL A 36 12.91 10.09 -8.08
CA VAL A 36 13.08 10.80 -6.83
C VAL A 36 12.66 12.26 -7.01
N ARG A 37 11.75 12.70 -6.17
CA ARG A 37 11.39 14.12 -6.09
C ARG A 37 11.99 14.74 -4.83
N PRO A 38 12.51 15.94 -4.90
CA PRO A 38 13.10 16.62 -3.75
C PRO A 38 12.04 16.85 -2.65
N GLU A 39 12.38 16.76 -1.43
CA GLU A 39 13.59 16.35 -0.75
C GLU A 39 13.45 14.88 -0.33
N ALA A 40 14.41 14.05 -0.64
CA ALA A 40 14.45 12.67 -0.21
C ALA A 40 15.87 12.29 0.23
N THR A 41 15.98 11.59 1.34
CA THR A 41 17.27 11.16 1.92
C THR A 41 17.24 9.67 2.26
N GLY A 42 18.39 9.01 2.14
CA GLY A 42 18.66 7.66 2.60
C GLY A 42 19.68 7.69 3.75
N LEU A 43 19.37 7.05 4.86
CA LEU A 43 20.29 6.82 5.98
C LEU A 43 20.64 5.35 6.02
N LEU A 44 21.92 5.02 5.90
CA LEU A 44 22.47 3.67 6.02
C LEU A 44 23.77 3.73 6.84
N ASP A 45 23.94 2.88 7.84
CA ASP A 45 25.13 2.78 8.70
C ASP A 45 25.60 4.13 9.28
N GLY A 46 24.64 4.97 9.63
CA GLY A 46 24.90 6.30 10.18
C GLY A 46 25.25 7.38 9.15
N ALA A 47 25.41 7.03 7.88
CA ALA A 47 25.65 7.97 6.79
C ALA A 47 24.32 8.38 6.13
N THR A 48 24.09 9.69 5.99
CA THR A 48 22.91 10.22 5.29
C THR A 48 23.34 10.74 3.92
N ILE A 49 22.64 10.29 2.87
CA ILE A 49 22.80 10.77 1.50
C ILE A 49 21.51 11.40 1.00
N VAL A 50 21.61 12.36 0.08
CA VAL A 50 20.48 12.82 -0.71
C VAL A 50 20.23 11.79 -1.81
N LEU A 51 19.01 11.27 -1.89
CA LEU A 51 18.64 10.28 -2.90
C LEU A 51 18.40 10.94 -4.25
N SER A 52 18.85 10.26 -5.28
CA SER A 52 18.65 10.59 -6.69
C SER A 52 18.05 9.40 -7.45
N ALA A 53 17.49 9.66 -8.64
CA ALA A 53 17.06 8.57 -9.51
C ALA A 53 18.26 7.68 -9.88
N GLU A 54 18.00 6.37 -9.99
CA GLU A 54 18.96 5.28 -10.24
C GLU A 54 19.87 4.92 -9.06
N ASP A 55 19.72 5.57 -7.90
CA ASP A 55 20.45 5.15 -6.71
C ASP A 55 20.04 3.73 -6.26
N ASP A 56 21.05 2.96 -5.90
CA ASP A 56 20.87 1.64 -5.29
C ASP A 56 20.41 1.77 -3.83
N LEU A 57 19.50 0.88 -3.42
CA LEU A 57 18.96 0.82 -2.08
C LEU A 57 19.29 -0.54 -1.43
N TYR A 58 19.50 -0.51 -0.11
CA TYR A 58 20.07 -1.62 0.65
C TYR A 58 19.18 -2.03 1.84
N GLU A 59 19.37 -3.25 2.32
CA GLU A 59 18.79 -3.72 3.59
C GLU A 59 19.29 -2.81 4.74
N GLY A 60 18.45 -2.51 5.71
CA GLY A 60 18.74 -1.60 6.82
C GLY A 60 18.58 -0.11 6.48
N GLN A 61 18.45 0.25 5.20
CA GLN A 61 18.35 1.65 4.80
C GLN A 61 17.03 2.29 5.19
N LYS A 62 17.11 3.45 5.85
CA LYS A 62 15.95 4.30 6.13
C LYS A 62 15.82 5.39 5.07
N ILE A 63 14.65 5.45 4.44
CA ILE A 63 14.28 6.44 3.44
C ILE A 63 13.36 7.47 4.10
N THR A 64 13.65 8.76 3.96
CA THR A 64 12.83 9.85 4.47
C THR A 64 12.57 10.87 3.36
N THR A 65 11.32 11.31 3.23
CA THR A 65 10.90 12.31 2.25
C THR A 65 10.41 13.57 2.95
N GLY A 66 10.73 14.73 2.37
CA GLY A 66 10.19 16.02 2.78
C GLY A 66 8.70 16.19 2.40
N ALA A 67 8.13 17.34 2.74
CA ALA A 67 6.71 17.62 2.52
C ALA A 67 6.27 17.58 1.04
N GLN A 68 7.20 17.74 0.10
CA GLN A 68 6.97 17.62 -1.35
C GLN A 68 7.73 16.44 -1.97
N GLY A 69 8.52 15.72 -1.14
CA GLY A 69 9.36 14.63 -1.58
C GLY A 69 8.57 13.38 -1.96
N GLN A 70 9.16 12.58 -2.86
CA GLN A 70 8.62 11.27 -3.24
C GLN A 70 9.74 10.40 -3.76
N VAL A 71 9.74 9.12 -3.41
CA VAL A 71 10.65 8.13 -3.99
C VAL A 71 9.82 6.99 -4.57
N GLN A 72 10.05 6.63 -5.83
CA GLN A 72 9.49 5.45 -6.47
C GLN A 72 10.57 4.37 -6.53
N ILE A 73 10.31 3.23 -5.91
CA ILE A 73 11.27 2.16 -5.67
C ILE A 73 10.83 0.91 -6.43
N VAL A 74 11.77 0.27 -7.14
CA VAL A 74 11.59 -1.06 -7.72
C VAL A 74 12.57 -2.01 -7.04
N PHE A 75 12.03 -3.04 -6.40
CA PHE A 75 12.82 -4.12 -5.79
C PHE A 75 13.21 -5.18 -6.81
N ALA A 76 14.21 -5.98 -6.49
CA ALA A 76 14.75 -7.00 -7.40
C ALA A 76 13.74 -8.10 -7.79
N ASP A 77 12.62 -8.25 -7.07
CA ASP A 77 11.51 -9.15 -7.40
C ASP A 77 10.37 -8.47 -8.16
N ASP A 78 10.60 -7.29 -8.74
CA ASP A 78 9.60 -6.42 -9.38
C ASP A 78 8.48 -5.92 -8.42
N THR A 79 8.71 -5.92 -7.12
CA THR A 79 7.84 -5.19 -6.20
C THR A 79 8.02 -3.69 -6.40
N HIS A 80 6.93 -2.96 -6.53
CA HIS A 80 6.95 -1.51 -6.68
C HIS A 80 6.42 -0.84 -5.40
N MET A 81 7.16 0.13 -4.90
CA MET A 81 6.77 0.89 -3.73
C MET A 81 6.93 2.39 -3.96
N VAL A 82 5.95 3.18 -3.52
CA VAL A 82 6.06 4.63 -3.48
C VAL A 82 6.15 5.06 -2.03
N VAL A 83 7.20 5.79 -1.70
CA VAL A 83 7.33 6.54 -0.45
C VAL A 83 6.93 7.97 -0.76
N GLY A 84 5.73 8.36 -0.34
CA GLY A 84 5.11 9.63 -0.69
C GLY A 84 5.58 10.80 0.19
N PRO A 85 4.98 11.97 0.05
CA PRO A 85 5.36 13.16 0.83
C PRO A 85 5.28 12.96 2.34
N GLY A 86 6.27 13.52 3.06
CA GLY A 86 6.32 13.50 4.52
C GLY A 86 6.40 12.10 5.12
N SER A 87 7.04 11.16 4.44
CA SER A 87 7.04 9.75 4.80
C SER A 87 8.40 9.27 5.31
N SER A 88 8.38 8.20 6.09
CA SER A 88 9.59 7.53 6.57
C SER A 88 9.40 6.01 6.52
N LEU A 89 10.32 5.33 5.85
CA LEU A 89 10.34 3.88 5.60
C LEU A 89 11.71 3.31 5.97
N VAL A 90 11.75 2.13 6.58
CA VAL A 90 12.98 1.33 6.73
C VAL A 90 12.81 0.03 5.93
N ILE A 91 13.82 -0.34 5.17
CA ILE A 91 13.89 -1.65 4.50
C ILE A 91 14.51 -2.63 5.51
N GLU A 92 13.67 -3.39 6.21
CA GLU A 92 14.13 -4.21 7.34
C GLU A 92 14.81 -5.51 6.90
N LYS A 93 14.23 -6.19 5.91
CA LYS A 93 14.70 -7.50 5.48
C LYS A 93 14.33 -7.79 4.03
N TYR A 94 15.32 -8.26 3.28
CA TYR A 94 15.10 -8.69 1.91
C TYR A 94 15.96 -9.90 1.56
N LEU A 95 15.38 -11.10 1.65
CA LEU A 95 16.09 -12.33 1.35
C LEU A 95 15.70 -12.86 -0.04
N MET A 96 16.61 -12.78 -0.98
CA MET A 96 16.45 -13.34 -2.33
C MET A 96 16.59 -14.85 -2.36
N ARG A 97 15.80 -15.48 -3.22
CA ARG A 97 15.97 -16.86 -3.69
C ARG A 97 16.49 -16.87 -5.12
N ASN A 98 17.06 -18.01 -5.53
CA ASN A 98 17.38 -18.24 -6.92
C ASN A 98 16.12 -18.05 -7.80
N GLY A 99 16.27 -17.36 -8.94
CA GLY A 99 15.16 -17.09 -9.86
C GLY A 99 14.45 -15.73 -9.67
N GLY A 100 15.09 -14.78 -8.98
CA GLY A 100 14.59 -13.39 -8.91
C GLY A 100 13.34 -13.21 -8.05
N THR A 101 13.13 -14.09 -7.04
CA THR A 101 12.03 -13.96 -6.08
C THR A 101 12.57 -13.78 -4.67
N ALA A 102 11.89 -13.01 -3.83
CA ALA A 102 12.20 -12.90 -2.41
C ALA A 102 11.52 -14.03 -1.62
N SER A 103 12.26 -14.62 -0.69
CA SER A 103 11.70 -15.52 0.31
C SER A 103 11.17 -14.76 1.53
N GLN A 104 11.72 -13.59 1.78
CA GLN A 104 11.30 -12.68 2.84
C GLN A 104 11.46 -11.24 2.34
N PHE A 105 10.43 -10.46 2.53
CA PHE A 105 10.37 -9.03 2.28
C PHE A 105 9.70 -8.38 3.50
N ALA A 106 10.42 -7.54 4.21
CA ALA A 106 9.88 -6.81 5.34
C ALA A 106 10.31 -5.34 5.29
N VAL A 107 9.37 -4.45 5.47
CA VAL A 107 9.60 -3.01 5.60
C VAL A 107 8.86 -2.46 6.81
N SER A 108 9.41 -1.43 7.45
CA SER A 108 8.76 -0.66 8.52
C SER A 108 8.36 0.71 8.00
N ALA A 109 7.06 0.94 7.87
CA ALA A 109 6.49 2.25 7.54
C ALA A 109 6.25 3.04 8.83
N LEU A 110 7.15 3.98 9.14
CA LEU A 110 7.15 4.71 10.41
C LEU A 110 6.15 5.87 10.44
N GLY A 111 5.76 6.36 9.27
CA GLY A 111 4.78 7.43 9.10
C GLY A 111 4.72 7.91 7.65
N GLY A 112 3.58 8.48 7.26
CA GLY A 112 3.39 9.08 5.94
C GLY A 112 2.40 8.35 5.06
N THR A 113 2.58 8.46 3.74
CA THR A 113 1.70 7.86 2.72
C THR A 113 2.50 7.01 1.74
N PHE A 114 1.94 5.87 1.38
CA PHE A 114 2.64 4.87 0.61
C PHE A 114 1.71 4.22 -0.42
N ARG A 115 2.31 3.71 -1.50
CA ARG A 115 1.69 2.76 -2.42
C ARG A 115 2.53 1.49 -2.48
N PHE A 116 1.86 0.35 -2.52
CA PHE A 116 2.49 -0.96 -2.63
C PHE A 116 1.85 -1.79 -3.74
N ILE A 117 2.70 -2.35 -4.60
CA ILE A 117 2.30 -3.25 -5.69
C ILE A 117 3.22 -4.46 -5.61
N THR A 118 2.66 -5.63 -5.30
CA THR A 118 3.44 -6.87 -5.18
C THR A 118 4.09 -7.26 -6.51
N GLY A 119 5.32 -7.74 -6.42
CA GLY A 119 6.10 -8.30 -7.52
C GLY A 119 5.85 -9.80 -7.72
N LYS A 120 6.92 -10.53 -8.05
CA LYS A 120 6.91 -11.95 -8.45
C LYS A 120 7.06 -12.92 -7.29
N SER A 121 7.36 -12.45 -6.08
CA SER A 121 7.63 -13.31 -4.94
C SER A 121 6.38 -14.02 -4.42
N ALA A 122 6.59 -15.07 -3.61
CA ALA A 122 5.48 -15.83 -3.02
C ALA A 122 4.61 -14.91 -2.16
N LYS A 123 3.30 -15.13 -2.19
CA LYS A 123 2.29 -14.31 -1.49
C LYS A 123 2.51 -14.19 0.03
N THR A 124 3.23 -15.12 0.64
CA THR A 124 3.56 -15.13 2.07
C THR A 124 4.87 -14.41 2.40
N ALA A 125 5.59 -13.91 1.39
CA ALA A 125 6.90 -13.30 1.60
C ALA A 125 6.82 -11.87 2.16
N TYR A 126 5.69 -11.17 1.96
CA TYR A 126 5.59 -9.73 2.18
C TYR A 126 4.98 -9.37 3.52
N LYS A 127 5.68 -8.55 4.26
CA LYS A 127 5.26 -7.99 5.55
C LYS A 127 5.57 -6.50 5.61
N ILE A 128 4.60 -5.71 6.07
CA ILE A 128 4.79 -4.29 6.34
C ILE A 128 4.43 -4.02 7.80
N ASP A 129 5.40 -3.60 8.58
CA ASP A 129 5.20 -3.19 9.96
C ASP A 129 4.88 -1.68 10.03
N THR A 130 4.00 -1.32 10.95
CA THR A 130 3.58 0.06 11.23
C THR A 130 3.50 0.28 12.73
N PRO A 131 3.47 1.52 13.23
CA PRO A 131 3.34 1.80 14.65
C PRO A 131 2.06 1.30 15.32
N THR A 132 1.08 0.82 14.58
CA THR A 132 -0.22 0.37 15.10
C THR A 132 -0.54 -1.08 14.73
N GLY A 133 0.37 -1.76 14.04
CA GLY A 133 0.15 -3.15 13.67
C GLY A 133 0.91 -3.57 12.41
N THR A 134 0.58 -4.75 11.93
CA THR A 134 1.26 -5.40 10.80
C THR A 134 0.30 -5.64 9.64
N ILE A 135 0.76 -5.39 8.42
CA ILE A 135 0.07 -5.69 7.17
C ILE A 135 0.76 -6.90 6.52
N GLY A 136 0.08 -8.05 6.52
CA GLY A 136 0.46 -9.21 5.72
C GLY A 136 -0.12 -9.09 4.31
N VAL A 137 0.72 -9.16 3.29
CA VAL A 137 0.34 -8.87 1.91
C VAL A 137 0.24 -10.16 1.09
N ARG A 138 -0.85 -10.31 0.33
CA ARG A 138 -1.10 -11.53 -0.43
C ARG A 138 -1.45 -11.27 -1.90
N GLY A 139 -0.47 -10.74 -2.66
CA GLY A 139 -0.64 -10.49 -4.09
C GLY A 139 -1.60 -9.32 -4.35
N THR A 140 -1.15 -8.10 -4.06
CA THR A 140 -2.07 -6.96 -3.93
C THR A 140 -1.52 -5.68 -4.55
N LYS A 141 -2.47 -4.76 -4.81
CA LYS A 141 -2.20 -3.36 -5.09
C LYS A 141 -3.01 -2.53 -4.11
N PHE A 142 -2.35 -1.72 -3.31
CA PHE A 142 -3.02 -0.90 -2.30
C PHE A 142 -2.23 0.35 -1.95
N ASP A 143 -2.93 1.35 -1.44
CA ASP A 143 -2.33 2.50 -0.78
C ASP A 143 -2.53 2.38 0.74
N PHE A 144 -1.61 2.94 1.50
CA PHE A 144 -1.78 3.03 2.93
C PHE A 144 -1.17 4.32 3.49
N THR A 145 -1.75 4.79 4.58
CA THR A 145 -1.29 5.95 5.34
C THR A 145 -1.02 5.54 6.77
N VAL A 146 0.05 6.08 7.33
CA VAL A 146 0.55 5.72 8.65
C VAL A 146 0.77 6.98 9.48
N ASN A 147 0.29 6.98 10.69
CA ASN A 147 0.69 7.90 11.74
C ASN A 147 0.86 7.16 13.07
N LYS A 148 1.32 7.85 14.12
CA LYS A 148 1.60 7.22 15.42
C LYS A 148 0.41 6.52 16.08
N ARG A 149 -0.81 6.84 15.69
CA ARG A 149 -2.05 6.36 16.32
C ARG A 149 -2.92 5.51 15.41
N LYS A 150 -2.72 5.62 14.09
CA LYS A 150 -3.61 4.95 13.13
C LYS A 150 -2.89 4.63 11.83
N THR A 151 -3.13 3.45 11.32
CA THR A 151 -2.80 3.03 9.95
C THR A 151 -4.09 2.80 9.19
N LYS A 152 -4.18 3.31 7.96
CA LYS A 152 -5.32 3.10 7.05
C LYS A 152 -4.83 2.49 5.75
N ILE A 153 -5.64 1.61 5.18
CA ILE A 153 -5.36 0.92 3.91
C ILE A 153 -6.56 1.11 2.99
N ILE A 154 -6.32 1.35 1.69
CA ILE A 154 -7.33 1.20 0.63
C ILE A 154 -6.83 0.19 -0.39
N LEU A 155 -7.63 -0.85 -0.63
CA LEU A 155 -7.29 -1.95 -1.51
C LEU A 155 -7.81 -1.72 -2.93
N PHE A 156 -6.98 -1.95 -3.94
CA PHE A 156 -7.38 -1.89 -5.35
C PHE A 156 -7.50 -3.28 -5.98
N ASP A 157 -6.67 -4.23 -5.53
CA ASP A 157 -6.65 -5.59 -6.05
C ASP A 157 -6.03 -6.54 -5.00
N GLY A 158 -6.47 -7.81 -4.99
CA GLY A 158 -5.95 -8.85 -4.11
C GLY A 158 -6.54 -8.84 -2.70
N GLU A 159 -5.73 -9.19 -1.71
CA GLU A 159 -6.10 -9.32 -0.29
C GLU A 159 -4.93 -8.95 0.62
N VAL A 160 -5.18 -8.21 1.68
CA VAL A 160 -4.24 -8.03 2.79
C VAL A 160 -4.85 -8.52 4.10
N THR A 161 -4.03 -9.03 5.00
CA THR A 161 -4.40 -9.29 6.38
C THR A 161 -3.83 -8.18 7.24
N PHE A 162 -4.70 -7.43 7.92
CA PHE A 162 -4.29 -6.35 8.78
C PHE A 162 -4.48 -6.75 10.24
N CYS A 163 -3.40 -6.74 11.01
CA CYS A 163 -3.38 -7.11 12.42
C CYS A 163 -3.01 -5.89 13.27
N SER A 164 -3.80 -5.57 14.28
CA SER A 164 -3.43 -4.57 15.30
C SER A 164 -2.39 -5.14 16.26
N ASP A 165 -1.70 -4.29 17.00
CA ASP A 165 -0.69 -4.69 17.99
C ASP A 165 -1.30 -5.53 19.12
N SER A 166 -2.58 -5.33 19.46
CA SER A 166 -3.32 -6.16 20.42
C SER A 166 -3.61 -7.58 19.92
N GLY A 167 -3.27 -7.93 18.66
CA GLY A 167 -3.36 -9.26 18.07
C GLY A 167 -4.66 -9.56 17.31
N GLY A 168 -5.57 -8.60 17.17
CA GLY A 168 -6.75 -8.74 16.32
C GLY A 168 -6.38 -8.63 14.83
N CYS A 169 -6.58 -9.70 14.04
CA CYS A 169 -6.34 -9.70 12.59
C CYS A 169 -7.65 -9.74 11.82
N LYS A 170 -7.78 -8.88 10.80
CA LYS A 170 -8.91 -8.90 9.87
C LYS A 170 -8.45 -8.88 8.43
N PRO A 171 -9.06 -9.66 7.55
CA PRO A 171 -8.77 -9.59 6.12
C PRO A 171 -9.47 -8.37 5.50
N VAL A 172 -8.71 -7.59 4.72
CA VAL A 172 -9.24 -6.54 3.85
C VAL A 172 -9.32 -7.13 2.45
N LYS A 173 -10.52 -7.24 1.91
CA LYS A 173 -10.83 -7.89 0.62
C LYS A 173 -11.80 -7.06 -0.20
N GLY A 174 -11.60 -7.10 -1.50
CA GLY A 174 -12.48 -6.43 -2.46
C GLY A 174 -11.98 -5.05 -2.86
N LYS A 175 -12.27 -4.69 -4.10
CA LYS A 175 -11.88 -3.41 -4.67
C LYS A 175 -12.49 -2.25 -3.87
N CYS A 176 -11.67 -1.25 -3.55
CA CYS A 176 -12.02 -0.08 -2.74
C CYS A 176 -12.36 -0.40 -1.26
N ALA A 177 -12.12 -1.62 -0.79
CA ALA A 177 -12.23 -1.91 0.63
C ALA A 177 -11.20 -1.10 1.41
N VAL A 178 -11.61 -0.55 2.54
CA VAL A 178 -10.78 0.22 3.46
C VAL A 178 -10.66 -0.54 4.77
N GLY A 179 -9.42 -0.71 5.21
CA GLY A 179 -9.10 -1.16 6.56
C GLY A 179 -8.48 -0.02 7.35
N ASP A 180 -8.79 0.09 8.62
CA ASP A 180 -8.07 0.96 9.53
C ASP A 180 -7.78 0.21 10.85
N ALA A 181 -6.59 0.43 11.38
CA ALA A 181 -6.19 -0.10 12.67
C ALA A 181 -5.57 0.99 13.54
N ASP A 182 -5.90 0.98 14.80
CA ASP A 182 -5.13 1.59 15.88
C ASP A 182 -4.46 0.47 16.72
N ALA A 183 -3.79 0.82 17.81
CA ALA A 183 -3.11 -0.17 18.64
C ALA A 183 -4.06 -1.19 19.28
N SER A 184 -5.35 -0.92 19.38
CA SER A 184 -6.33 -1.73 20.09
C SER A 184 -7.22 -2.59 19.21
N ASP A 185 -7.56 -2.11 17.99
CA ASP A 185 -8.50 -2.83 17.11
C ASP A 185 -8.22 -2.58 15.63
N THR A 186 -8.77 -3.44 14.80
CA THR A 186 -8.77 -3.33 13.34
C THR A 186 -10.21 -3.30 12.83
N ASN A 187 -10.55 -2.27 12.05
CA ASN A 187 -11.84 -2.13 11.40
C ASN A 187 -11.71 -2.29 9.89
N VAL A 188 -12.73 -2.90 9.26
CA VAL A 188 -12.76 -3.08 7.79
C VAL A 188 -14.13 -2.69 7.27
N THR A 189 -14.15 -1.82 6.28
CA THR A 189 -15.35 -1.41 5.55
C THR A 189 -15.24 -1.79 4.08
N LYS A 190 -16.33 -2.26 3.48
CA LYS A 190 -16.34 -2.67 2.05
C LYS A 190 -16.11 -1.48 1.10
N GLN A 191 -16.46 -0.30 1.55
CA GLN A 191 -16.31 0.94 0.80
C GLN A 191 -16.10 2.08 1.80
N GLY A 192 -14.87 2.60 1.89
CA GLY A 192 -14.51 3.62 2.85
C GLY A 192 -14.23 4.97 2.20
N ASN A 193 -14.00 5.98 3.02
CA ASN A 193 -13.56 7.29 2.56
C ASN A 193 -12.11 7.20 2.06
N ALA A 194 -11.89 7.56 0.81
CA ALA A 194 -10.58 7.56 0.17
C ALA A 194 -9.86 8.93 0.26
N ASP A 195 -10.40 9.88 1.02
CA ASP A 195 -9.84 11.24 1.12
C ASP A 195 -8.44 11.29 1.73
N ASP A 196 -8.08 10.30 2.54
CA ASP A 196 -6.76 10.19 3.15
C ASP A 196 -5.67 9.68 2.17
N PHE A 197 -6.06 9.21 0.97
CA PHE A 197 -5.15 8.55 0.05
C PHE A 197 -4.85 9.44 -1.16
N ILE A 198 -3.69 10.08 -1.16
CA ILE A 198 -3.32 11.08 -2.20
C ILE A 198 -3.25 10.48 -3.61
N TYR A 199 -2.82 9.21 -3.74
CA TYR A 199 -2.69 8.55 -5.04
C TYR A 199 -4.02 8.02 -5.59
N VAL A 200 -5.08 7.96 -4.78
CA VAL A 200 -6.45 7.80 -5.24
C VAL A 200 -6.93 9.05 -5.96
N LYS A 201 -6.62 10.24 -5.40
CA LYS A 201 -7.01 11.53 -5.98
C LYS A 201 -6.21 11.86 -7.25
N SER A 202 -4.92 11.57 -7.25
CA SER A 202 -4.06 11.86 -8.40
C SER A 202 -2.85 10.93 -8.48
N GLN A 203 -2.63 10.35 -9.64
CA GLN A 203 -1.48 9.53 -9.97
C GLN A 203 -0.53 10.22 -10.97
N ARG A 204 -0.66 11.54 -11.16
CA ARG A 204 0.13 12.28 -12.17
C ARG A 204 1.63 12.28 -11.86
N SER A 205 1.99 12.22 -10.58
CA SER A 205 3.38 12.18 -10.13
C SER A 205 4.05 10.81 -10.28
N LEU A 206 3.32 9.78 -10.67
CA LEU A 206 3.81 8.41 -10.72
C LEU A 206 4.20 7.99 -12.12
N ASN A 207 5.28 7.23 -12.25
CA ASN A 207 5.64 6.49 -13.45
C ASN A 207 4.56 5.43 -13.76
N ASN A 208 4.46 5.00 -15.02
CA ASN A 208 3.35 4.14 -15.46
C ASN A 208 3.25 2.82 -14.69
N SER A 209 4.38 2.20 -14.35
CA SER A 209 4.43 0.95 -13.56
C SER A 209 3.92 1.09 -12.13
N PHE A 210 3.87 2.31 -11.59
CA PHE A 210 3.34 2.63 -10.26
C PHE A 210 1.88 3.08 -10.27
N LYS A 211 1.28 3.26 -11.45
CA LYS A 211 -0.14 3.62 -11.58
C LYS A 211 -1.03 2.40 -11.45
N VAL A 212 -2.15 2.57 -10.77
CA VAL A 212 -3.16 1.52 -10.62
C VAL A 212 -4.43 1.95 -11.36
N SER A 213 -4.81 1.18 -12.37
CA SER A 213 -6.02 1.44 -13.15
C SER A 213 -7.26 1.38 -12.26
N GLY A 214 -8.12 2.39 -12.37
CA GLY A 214 -9.37 2.46 -11.63
C GLY A 214 -9.22 2.80 -10.14
N ALA A 215 -8.01 3.16 -9.64
CA ALA A 215 -7.84 3.62 -8.26
C ALA A 215 -8.68 4.89 -7.99
N GLY A 216 -8.77 5.82 -8.94
CA GLY A 216 -9.58 7.03 -8.82
C GLY A 216 -11.08 6.77 -8.62
N ALA A 217 -11.60 5.64 -9.08
CA ALA A 217 -12.99 5.25 -8.85
C ALA A 217 -13.28 4.97 -7.37
N CYS A 218 -12.27 4.63 -6.57
CA CYS A 218 -12.41 4.42 -5.13
C CYS A 218 -12.59 5.73 -4.35
N GLY A 219 -12.21 6.88 -4.93
CA GLY A 219 -12.40 8.21 -4.35
C GLY A 219 -13.77 8.83 -4.62
N SER A 220 -14.55 8.25 -5.53
CA SER A 220 -15.91 8.70 -5.76
C SER A 220 -16.78 8.27 -4.57
N LYS A 221 -17.49 9.23 -3.94
CA LYS A 221 -18.55 8.87 -3.00
C LYS A 221 -19.45 7.83 -3.67
N PRO A 222 -19.97 6.83 -2.95
CA PRO A 222 -21.02 5.97 -3.48
C PRO A 222 -22.08 6.91 -4.04
N GLN A 223 -22.32 6.90 -5.35
CA GLN A 223 -23.59 7.39 -5.83
C GLN A 223 -24.61 6.49 -5.14
N GLU A 224 -25.31 7.03 -4.13
CA GLU A 224 -26.61 6.50 -3.80
C GLU A 224 -27.32 6.39 -5.14
N THR A 225 -27.37 5.18 -5.65
CA THR A 225 -28.34 4.83 -6.68
C THR A 225 -29.65 4.98 -5.93
N THR A 226 -30.17 6.21 -5.88
CA THR A 226 -31.58 6.43 -5.81
C THR A 226 -32.09 5.75 -7.07
N THR A 227 -32.38 4.45 -6.93
CA THR A 227 -33.38 3.81 -7.73
C THR A 227 -34.62 4.67 -7.47
N LYS A 228 -34.79 5.74 -8.26
CA LYS A 228 -36.12 6.27 -8.50
C LYS A 228 -36.87 5.04 -8.99
N LYS A 229 -37.54 4.36 -8.04
CA LYS A 229 -38.70 3.56 -8.34
C LYS A 229 -39.50 4.48 -9.26
N GLN A 230 -39.36 4.27 -10.55
CA GLN A 230 -40.31 4.77 -11.51
C GLN A 230 -41.62 4.21 -10.97
N GLU A 231 -42.31 5.06 -10.24
CA GLU A 231 -43.71 4.89 -9.95
C GLU A 231 -44.34 4.75 -11.33
N ALA A 232 -44.66 3.51 -11.65
CA ALA A 232 -45.37 3.15 -12.87
C ALA A 232 -46.60 4.06 -12.85
N LYS A 233 -46.60 5.04 -13.75
CA LYS A 233 -47.77 5.82 -14.08
C LYS A 233 -48.91 4.81 -14.29
N PRO A 234 -49.99 4.90 -13.52
CA PRO A 234 -51.10 3.96 -13.75
C PRO A 234 -51.47 4.06 -15.20
N ASP A 235 -51.38 2.91 -15.87
CA ASP A 235 -51.91 2.72 -17.22
C ASP A 235 -53.38 3.09 -17.17
N LYS A 236 -53.74 4.20 -17.86
CA LYS A 236 -55.14 4.52 -18.14
C LYS A 236 -55.55 3.44 -19.11
N GLY A 237 -56.13 2.33 -18.55
CA GLY A 237 -56.91 1.42 -19.32
C GLY A 237 -57.98 2.16 -20.14
N PRO A 238 -58.41 1.59 -21.31
CA PRO A 238 -59.32 2.25 -22.22
C PRO A 238 -60.62 2.66 -21.52
N ASP A 239 -61.04 3.89 -21.76
CA ASP A 239 -62.27 4.50 -21.24
C ASP A 239 -63.46 3.53 -21.35
N LYS A 240 -63.94 3.06 -20.20
CA LYS A 240 -65.19 2.33 -20.10
C LYS A 240 -66.33 3.29 -20.54
N PRO A 241 -67.18 2.92 -21.51
CA PRO A 241 -68.30 3.78 -21.89
C PRO A 241 -69.21 4.05 -20.70
N PRO A 242 -69.85 5.22 -20.64
CA PRO A 242 -70.71 5.62 -19.53
C PRO A 242 -71.81 4.60 -19.28
N ALA A 243 -72.01 4.20 -18.04
CA ALA A 243 -73.11 3.34 -17.62
C ALA A 243 -74.45 4.00 -17.97
N LYS A 244 -75.37 3.21 -18.53
CA LYS A 244 -76.76 3.59 -18.72
C LYS A 244 -77.34 4.06 -17.38
N PRO A 245 -78.19 5.15 -17.38
CA PRO A 245 -78.91 5.53 -16.18
C PRO A 245 -79.86 4.40 -15.72
N ASP A 246 -79.89 4.21 -14.43
CA ASP A 246 -80.80 3.25 -13.79
C ASP A 246 -82.24 3.60 -14.13
N PRO A 247 -83.11 2.60 -14.29
CA PRO A 247 -84.54 2.82 -14.57
C PRO A 247 -85.17 3.56 -13.35
N VAL A 248 -85.98 4.59 -13.69
CA VAL A 248 -86.78 5.31 -12.75
C VAL A 248 -87.73 4.33 -12.03
N PRO A 249 -87.85 4.33 -10.70
CA PRO A 249 -88.77 3.46 -10.02
C PRO A 249 -90.22 3.85 -10.34
N ASP A 250 -91.05 2.85 -10.56
CA ASP A 250 -92.49 3.01 -10.84
C ASP A 250 -93.21 3.84 -9.71
N PRO A 251 -94.15 4.69 -10.10
CA PRO A 251 -94.95 5.45 -9.09
C PRO A 251 -95.77 4.50 -8.25
N LEU A 252 -95.82 4.79 -6.95
CA LEU A 252 -96.63 4.06 -5.96
C LEU A 252 -98.09 4.08 -6.39
N PRO A 253 -98.83 2.95 -6.22
CA PRO A 253 -100.24 2.93 -6.49
C PRO A 253 -101.04 3.89 -5.55
N ASP A 254 -102.08 4.50 -6.15
CA ASP A 254 -102.96 5.40 -5.43
C ASP A 254 -103.68 4.66 -4.29
N PRO A 255 -103.98 5.38 -3.18
CA PRO A 255 -104.73 4.77 -2.06
C PRO A 255 -106.15 4.51 -2.46
N LEU A 256 -106.66 3.37 -2.02
CA LEU A 256 -108.06 2.95 -2.23
C LEU A 256 -109.02 3.96 -1.55
N PRO A 257 -110.20 4.28 -2.18
CA PRO A 257 -111.21 5.07 -1.55
C PRO A 257 -111.94 4.31 -0.47
N GLU A 258 -112.37 5.01 0.62
CA GLU A 258 -113.20 4.51 1.74
C GLU A 258 -114.61 4.09 1.28
#